data_392381150654012fefff1f9b668d2982
#
_entry.id   392381150654012fefff1f9b668d2982
#
_cell.length_a   1.000
_cell.length_b   1.000
_cell.length_c   1.000
_cell.angle_alpha   90.00
_cell.angle_beta   90.00
_cell.angle_gamma   90.00
#
_symmetry.space_group_name_H-M   'P 1'
#
loop_
_entity.id
_entity.type
_entity.pdbx_description
1 polymer ?
#
loop_
_entity_poly.entity_id
_entity_poly.type
_entity_poly.pdbx_seq_one_letter_code
_entity_poly.pdbx_strand_id
1 'polypeptide(L)'
;MSNLQTTYTSTKETKRGLRIWIEGQKLSLVGFEPEALYSVLYDGIAKRISLHLDPTNGAKRVTKATRNGKARPIIDLQSNMVNSVFDAGERLRVTFTDGLIIIEQHHEASSQEQREKRFTERSQSGGQLLEASMVTGGGIST
;
A
#
# COMPACT_ATOMS: atom_id res chain seq x y z
N MET A 1 5.90 -1.44 22.86
CA MET A 1 5.97 -0.48 21.76
C MET A 1 5.95 -1.19 20.43
N SER A 2 4.93 -0.93 19.66
CA SER A 2 4.85 -1.54 18.36
C SER A 2 5.77 -0.82 17.39
N ASN A 3 6.72 -1.54 16.82
CA ASN A 3 7.53 -1.01 15.75
C ASN A 3 6.76 -1.16 14.46
N LEU A 4 6.26 -0.03 13.96
CA LEU A 4 5.63 -0.03 12.64
C LEU A 4 6.70 -0.35 11.60
N GLN A 5 6.46 -1.41 10.85
CA GLN A 5 7.33 -1.75 9.74
C GLN A 5 6.55 -1.63 8.44
N THR A 6 7.24 -1.27 7.40
CA THR A 6 6.64 -1.02 6.11
C THR A 6 7.43 -1.73 5.02
N THR A 7 6.72 -2.28 4.05
CA THR A 7 7.34 -2.78 2.83
C THR A 7 6.50 -2.34 1.64
N TYR A 8 7.02 -2.53 0.45
CA TYR A 8 6.35 -2.12 -0.78
C TYR A 8 6.24 -3.29 -1.73
N THR A 9 5.14 -3.35 -2.44
CA THR A 9 4.89 -4.38 -3.43
C THR A 9 4.04 -3.79 -4.55
N SER A 10 3.61 -4.63 -5.47
CA SER A 10 2.74 -4.21 -6.57
C SER A 10 1.72 -5.29 -6.84
N THR A 11 0.58 -4.90 -7.39
CA THR A 11 -0.37 -5.87 -7.88
C THR A 11 0.16 -6.48 -9.17
N LYS A 12 -0.19 -7.75 -9.40
CA LYS A 12 0.14 -8.46 -10.65
C LYS A 12 -1.12 -9.04 -11.23
N GLU A 13 -1.25 -8.94 -12.56
CA GLU A 13 -2.36 -9.56 -13.25
C GLU A 13 -2.17 -11.07 -13.34
N THR A 14 -3.25 -11.79 -13.06
CA THR A 14 -3.30 -13.24 -13.27
C THR A 14 -4.63 -13.59 -13.94
N LYS A 15 -4.77 -14.83 -14.38
CA LYS A 15 -6.02 -15.30 -14.99
C LYS A 15 -7.22 -15.26 -14.03
N ARG A 16 -6.95 -15.19 -12.71
CA ARG A 16 -7.99 -15.21 -11.67
C ARG A 16 -8.25 -13.86 -11.05
N GLY A 17 -7.65 -12.80 -11.60
CA GLY A 17 -7.75 -11.46 -11.03
C GLY A 17 -6.39 -10.96 -10.59
N LEU A 18 -6.38 -9.85 -9.89
CA LEU A 18 -5.14 -9.28 -9.41
C LEU A 18 -4.61 -10.05 -8.21
N ARG A 19 -3.30 -10.11 -8.12
CA ARG A 19 -2.61 -10.84 -7.05
C ARG A 19 -1.72 -9.89 -6.27
N ILE A 20 -1.75 -10.03 -4.93
CA ILE A 20 -0.82 -9.35 -4.04
C ILE A 20 -0.06 -10.43 -3.28
N TRP A 21 1.27 -10.39 -3.33
CA TRP A 21 2.14 -11.37 -2.69
C TRP A 21 2.98 -10.69 -1.64
N ILE A 22 2.90 -11.17 -0.40
CA ILE A 22 3.71 -10.66 0.71
C ILE A 22 4.38 -11.84 1.36
N GLU A 23 5.68 -11.82 1.47
CA GLU A 23 6.45 -12.93 2.01
C GLU A 23 7.52 -12.43 2.96
N GLY A 24 7.79 -13.17 4.02
CA GLY A 24 8.97 -12.98 4.83
C GLY A 24 8.71 -12.80 6.32
N GLN A 25 9.77 -12.54 7.05
CA GLN A 25 9.77 -12.53 8.51
C GLN A 25 8.93 -11.41 9.12
N LYS A 26 8.69 -10.34 8.39
CA LYS A 26 7.83 -9.26 8.89
C LYS A 26 6.44 -9.76 9.22
N LEU A 27 5.95 -10.76 8.47
CA LEU A 27 4.66 -11.39 8.75
C LEU A 27 4.68 -12.07 10.11
N SER A 28 5.72 -12.84 10.39
CA SER A 28 5.86 -13.54 11.68
C SER A 28 5.93 -12.57 12.85
N LEU A 29 6.62 -11.45 12.67
CA LEU A 29 6.79 -10.46 13.73
C LEU A 29 5.46 -9.86 14.21
N VAL A 30 4.44 -9.86 13.36
CA VAL A 30 3.13 -9.32 13.73
C VAL A 30 2.08 -10.43 13.90
N GLY A 31 2.52 -11.68 14.00
CA GLY A 31 1.63 -12.80 14.31
C GLY A 31 1.08 -13.56 13.12
N PHE A 32 1.40 -13.13 11.90
CA PHE A 32 0.94 -13.84 10.70
C PHE A 32 1.92 -14.95 10.35
N GLU A 33 1.98 -15.93 11.23
CA GLU A 33 2.87 -17.08 11.04
C GLU A 33 2.21 -18.12 10.14
N PRO A 34 2.99 -19.06 9.58
CA PRO A 34 2.42 -20.13 8.76
C PRO A 34 1.24 -20.81 9.48
N GLU A 35 0.16 -21.07 8.77
CA GLU A 35 -1.09 -21.67 9.24
C GLU A 35 -1.99 -20.73 10.03
N ALA A 36 -1.57 -19.50 10.35
CA ALA A 36 -2.42 -18.56 11.06
C ALA A 36 -3.63 -18.19 10.20
N LEU A 37 -4.79 -18.04 10.83
CA LEU A 37 -6.00 -17.64 10.14
C LEU A 37 -6.20 -16.14 10.23
N TYR A 38 -6.72 -15.55 9.17
CA TYR A 38 -6.97 -14.11 9.13
C TYR A 38 -8.20 -13.79 8.29
N SER A 39 -8.78 -12.63 8.53
CA SER A 39 -9.88 -12.07 7.74
C SER A 39 -9.37 -10.94 6.88
N VAL A 40 -10.03 -10.68 5.76
CA VAL A 40 -9.66 -9.63 4.82
C VAL A 40 -10.82 -8.68 4.65
N LEU A 41 -10.54 -7.38 4.79
CA LEU A 41 -11.50 -6.33 4.50
C LEU A 41 -11.03 -5.56 3.28
N TYR A 42 -11.88 -5.50 2.27
CA TYR A 42 -11.62 -4.79 1.03
C TYR A 42 -12.39 -3.48 1.02
N ASP A 43 -11.70 -2.37 0.91
CA ASP A 43 -12.32 -1.05 0.88
C ASP A 43 -11.93 -0.32 -0.40
N GLY A 44 -12.80 -0.40 -1.40
CA GLY A 44 -12.53 0.20 -2.71
C GLY A 44 -12.61 1.73 -2.69
N ILE A 45 -13.31 2.30 -1.73
CA ILE A 45 -13.41 3.75 -1.62
C ILE A 45 -12.14 4.33 -1.02
N ALA A 46 -11.67 3.73 0.07
CA ALA A 46 -10.44 4.17 0.72
C ALA A 46 -9.18 3.67 0.01
N LYS A 47 -9.34 2.77 -0.97
CA LYS A 47 -8.21 2.14 -1.65
C LYS A 47 -7.30 1.44 -0.65
N ARG A 48 -7.92 0.56 0.15
CA ARG A 48 -7.23 -0.10 1.25
C ARG A 48 -7.73 -1.54 1.43
N ILE A 49 -6.80 -2.44 1.70
CA ILE A 49 -7.11 -3.80 2.12
C ILE A 49 -6.50 -3.99 3.51
N SER A 50 -7.31 -4.48 4.45
CA SER A 50 -6.85 -4.74 5.82
C SER A 50 -6.92 -6.23 6.10
N LEU A 51 -5.85 -6.77 6.68
CA LEU A 51 -5.77 -8.16 7.08
C LEU A 51 -5.73 -8.23 8.60
N HIS A 52 -6.69 -8.93 9.19
CA HIS A 52 -6.82 -9.05 10.64
C HIS A 52 -6.62 -10.49 11.06
N LEU A 53 -5.71 -10.75 12.01
CA LEU A 53 -5.61 -12.08 12.59
C LEU A 53 -6.95 -12.43 13.22
N ASP A 54 -7.44 -13.62 12.91
CA ASP A 54 -8.74 -14.08 13.39
C ASP A 54 -8.67 -15.59 13.58
N PRO A 55 -8.10 -16.05 14.71
CA PRO A 55 -7.89 -17.49 14.93
C PRO A 55 -9.18 -18.32 14.95
N THR A 56 -10.31 -17.66 15.22
CA THR A 56 -11.59 -18.37 15.35
C THR A 56 -12.37 -18.41 14.05
N ASN A 57 -12.46 -17.27 13.34
CA ASN A 57 -13.35 -17.15 12.18
C ASN A 57 -12.65 -16.71 10.90
N GLY A 58 -11.32 -16.65 10.89
CA GLY A 58 -10.60 -16.22 9.71
C GLY A 58 -10.83 -17.16 8.54
N ALA A 59 -11.23 -16.60 7.41
CA ALA A 59 -11.54 -17.38 6.21
C ALA A 59 -10.29 -17.70 5.39
N LYS A 60 -9.20 -17.05 5.67
CA LYS A 60 -7.94 -17.23 4.94
C LYS A 60 -6.85 -17.73 5.86
N ARG A 61 -5.86 -18.37 5.26
CA ARG A 61 -4.75 -18.97 6.01
C ARG A 61 -3.43 -18.47 5.43
N VAL A 62 -2.51 -18.14 6.33
CA VAL A 62 -1.14 -17.83 5.93
C VAL A 62 -0.50 -19.12 5.41
N THR A 63 0.00 -19.07 4.18
CA THR A 63 0.69 -20.21 3.60
C THR A 63 2.18 -20.13 3.92
N LYS A 64 2.94 -21.10 3.43
CA LYS A 64 4.36 -21.13 3.69
C LYS A 64 5.14 -21.61 2.48
N ALA A 65 6.35 -21.11 2.34
CA ALA A 65 7.35 -21.68 1.46
C ALA A 65 8.52 -22.14 2.31
N THR A 66 9.09 -23.29 1.99
CA THR A 66 10.25 -23.77 2.70
C THR A 66 11.49 -23.47 1.87
N ARG A 67 12.40 -22.71 2.45
CA ARG A 67 13.67 -22.35 1.81
C ARG A 67 14.80 -22.59 2.78
N ASN A 68 15.79 -23.36 2.38
CA ASN A 68 16.93 -23.70 3.23
C ASN A 68 16.50 -24.30 4.58
N GLY A 69 15.48 -25.15 4.54
CA GLY A 69 14.97 -25.81 5.74
C GLY A 69 14.12 -24.94 6.65
N LYS A 70 13.87 -23.68 6.28
CA LYS A 70 13.07 -22.77 7.09
C LYS A 70 11.74 -22.46 6.41
N ALA A 71 10.66 -22.52 7.18
CA ALA A 71 9.34 -22.13 6.71
C ALA A 71 9.21 -20.61 6.75
N ARG A 72 8.81 -20.00 5.63
CA ARG A 72 8.58 -18.57 5.53
C ARG A 72 7.11 -18.33 5.31
N PRO A 73 6.48 -17.43 6.08
CA PRO A 73 5.06 -17.16 5.87
C PRO A 73 4.82 -16.38 4.59
N ILE A 74 3.67 -16.65 3.97
CA ILE A 74 3.28 -16.01 2.73
C ILE A 74 1.82 -15.60 2.83
N ILE A 75 1.53 -14.35 2.48
CA ILE A 75 0.18 -13.87 2.22
C ILE A 75 0.02 -13.81 0.71
N ASP A 76 -0.95 -14.55 0.19
CA ASP A 76 -1.24 -14.59 -1.24
C ASP A 76 -2.70 -14.22 -1.45
N LEU A 77 -2.94 -12.97 -1.82
CA LEU A 77 -4.29 -12.50 -2.13
C LEU A 77 -4.47 -12.50 -3.63
N GLN A 78 -5.37 -13.35 -4.11
CA GLN A 78 -5.61 -13.46 -5.54
C GLN A 78 -7.12 -13.64 -5.76
N SER A 79 -7.77 -12.57 -6.19
CA SER A 79 -9.21 -12.63 -6.44
C SER A 79 -9.68 -11.36 -7.14
N ASN A 80 -10.91 -11.43 -7.64
CA ASN A 80 -11.58 -10.26 -8.21
C ASN A 80 -11.83 -9.17 -7.16
N MET A 81 -11.80 -9.53 -5.87
CA MET A 81 -11.96 -8.53 -4.81
C MET A 81 -10.78 -7.56 -4.78
N VAL A 82 -9.58 -8.03 -5.12
CA VAL A 82 -8.42 -7.14 -5.21
C VAL A 82 -8.65 -6.12 -6.33
N ASN A 83 -9.27 -6.54 -7.43
CA ASN A 83 -9.61 -5.66 -8.55
C ASN A 83 -10.55 -4.53 -8.14
N SER A 84 -11.39 -4.75 -7.12
CA SER A 84 -12.31 -3.73 -6.65
C SER A 84 -11.60 -2.62 -5.86
N VAL A 85 -10.36 -2.85 -5.46
CA VAL A 85 -9.60 -1.90 -4.65
C VAL A 85 -8.45 -1.27 -5.43
N PHE A 86 -7.69 -2.07 -6.18
CA PHE A 86 -6.48 -1.63 -6.86
C PHE A 86 -6.50 -1.95 -8.35
N ASP A 87 -5.68 -1.23 -9.10
CA ASP A 87 -5.48 -1.46 -10.53
C ASP A 87 -4.27 -2.35 -10.77
N ALA A 88 -4.17 -2.89 -11.97
CA ALA A 88 -3.03 -3.73 -12.35
C ALA A 88 -1.74 -2.92 -12.33
N GLY A 89 -0.68 -3.52 -11.76
CA GLY A 89 0.63 -2.88 -11.70
C GLY A 89 0.73 -1.73 -10.71
N GLU A 90 -0.29 -1.55 -9.87
CA GLU A 90 -0.29 -0.44 -8.92
C GLU A 90 0.71 -0.68 -7.79
N ARG A 91 1.45 0.38 -7.41
CA ARG A 91 2.40 0.31 -6.31
C ARG A 91 1.66 0.37 -4.98
N LEU A 92 2.03 -0.49 -4.06
CA LEU A 92 1.35 -0.62 -2.77
C LEU A 92 2.33 -0.48 -1.63
N ARG A 93 1.86 0.16 -0.57
CA ARG A 93 2.56 0.23 0.71
C ARG A 93 1.89 -0.73 1.67
N VAL A 94 2.69 -1.58 2.30
CA VAL A 94 2.20 -2.57 3.25
C VAL A 94 2.73 -2.20 4.63
N THR A 95 1.84 -1.94 5.57
CA THR A 95 2.20 -1.56 6.93
C THR A 95 1.86 -2.71 7.86
N PHE A 96 2.83 -3.11 8.68
CA PHE A 96 2.71 -4.24 9.62
C PHE A 96 2.56 -3.71 11.03
N THR A 97 1.47 -4.11 11.71
CA THR A 97 1.30 -3.88 13.14
C THR A 97 0.85 -5.20 13.77
N ASP A 98 0.89 -5.29 15.10
CA ASP A 98 0.52 -6.54 15.77
C ASP A 98 -0.90 -6.97 15.41
N GLY A 99 -1.01 -8.13 14.77
CA GLY A 99 -2.29 -8.71 14.39
C GLY A 99 -3.00 -8.01 13.24
N LEU A 100 -2.33 -7.04 12.59
CA LEU A 100 -2.98 -6.23 11.56
C LEU A 100 -1.98 -5.86 10.47
N ILE A 101 -2.37 -6.08 9.23
CA ILE A 101 -1.59 -5.63 8.07
C ILE A 101 -2.49 -4.73 7.24
N ILE A 102 -1.99 -3.56 6.88
CA ILE A 102 -2.74 -2.61 6.06
C ILE A 102 -2.02 -2.44 4.73
N ILE A 103 -2.76 -2.66 3.65
CA ILE A 103 -2.25 -2.52 2.27
C ILE A 103 -2.95 -1.32 1.65
N GLU A 104 -2.17 -0.32 1.26
CA GLU A 104 -2.69 0.92 0.71
C GLU A 104 -1.99 1.26 -0.58
N GLN A 105 -2.69 2.03 -1.42
CA GLN A 105 -2.06 2.60 -2.59
C GLN A 105 -0.85 3.41 -2.14
N HIS A 106 0.30 3.09 -2.70
CA HIS A 106 1.48 3.89 -2.44
C HIS A 106 1.48 5.04 -3.45
N HIS A 107 1.01 6.18 -3.00
CA HIS A 107 1.42 7.39 -3.64
C HIS A 107 2.89 7.57 -3.30
N GLU A 108 3.69 6.89 -4.03
CA GLU A 108 4.93 7.46 -4.36
C GLU A 108 4.51 8.76 -5.01
N ALA A 109 4.51 9.84 -4.21
CA ALA A 109 4.56 11.15 -4.80
C ALA A 109 5.56 10.92 -5.91
N SER A 110 5.04 10.54 -7.04
CA SER A 110 5.86 10.21 -8.17
C SER A 110 6.82 11.35 -8.21
N SER A 111 8.06 11.09 -8.47
CA SER A 111 9.02 12.18 -8.62
C SER A 111 8.38 13.32 -9.42
N GLN A 112 7.36 13.02 -10.17
CA GLN A 112 6.57 13.97 -10.94
C GLN A 112 5.63 14.82 -10.06
N GLU A 113 4.90 14.21 -9.13
CA GLU A 113 4.07 15.00 -8.20
C GLU A 113 4.91 15.85 -7.28
N GLN A 114 6.04 15.36 -6.84
CA GLN A 114 6.98 16.14 -6.05
C GLN A 114 7.56 17.28 -6.86
N ARG A 115 7.84 17.08 -8.13
CA ARG A 115 8.30 18.13 -9.02
C ARG A 115 7.24 19.20 -9.21
N GLU A 116 6.01 18.80 -9.43
CA GLU A 116 4.91 19.74 -9.60
C GLU A 116 4.67 20.53 -8.32
N LYS A 117 4.74 19.87 -7.18
CA LYS A 117 4.60 20.52 -5.89
C LYS A 117 5.70 21.55 -5.65
N ARG A 118 6.95 21.20 -5.93
CA ARG A 118 8.07 22.10 -5.80
C ARG A 118 7.96 23.28 -6.77
N PHE A 119 7.54 23.00 -7.98
CA PHE A 119 7.36 24.04 -8.99
C PHE A 119 6.30 25.04 -8.55
N THR A 120 5.20 24.57 -8.03
CA THR A 120 4.13 25.42 -7.52
C THR A 120 4.62 26.27 -6.36
N GLU A 121 5.36 25.71 -5.43
CA GLU A 121 5.91 26.43 -4.31
C GLU A 121 6.88 27.52 -4.75
N ARG A 122 7.74 27.23 -5.71
CA ARG A 122 8.66 28.23 -6.27
C ARG A 122 7.92 29.38 -6.93
N SER A 123 6.86 29.05 -7.67
CA SER A 123 6.07 30.07 -8.33
C SER A 123 5.39 31.01 -7.35
N GLN A 124 4.99 30.47 -6.20
CA GLN A 124 4.33 31.26 -5.16
C GLN A 124 5.32 32.10 -4.34
N SER A 125 6.52 31.60 -4.16
CA SER A 125 7.52 32.33 -3.37
C SER A 125 8.34 33.30 -4.19
N GLY A 126 8.31 33.16 -5.49
CA GLY A 126 9.03 34.08 -6.38
C GLY A 126 8.20 35.26 -6.77
N GLY A 127 7.53 35.71 -6.09
CA GLY A 127 6.74 36.65 -6.31
C GLY A 127 5.58 36.72 -6.58
N GLN A 128 5.82 36.19 -6.29
CA GLN A 128 5.13 36.09 -6.54
C GLN A 128 4.79 36.05 -7.16
N LEU A 129 5.22 36.53 -7.34
CA LEU A 129 4.59 36.63 -7.87
C LEU A 129 4.10 36.36 -8.61
N LEU A 130 4.37 36.82 -8.71
CA LEU A 130 3.47 36.89 -9.34
C LEU A 130 2.62 36.49 -9.47
N GLU A 131 2.89 36.63 -9.32
CA GLU A 131 1.77 36.63 -9.32
C GLU A 131 1.41 36.36 -9.44
N ALA A 132 1.94 36.76 -9.40
CA ALA A 132 1.24 36.84 -9.47
C ALA A 132 1.10 36.50 -9.90
N SER A 133 1.65 36.94 -9.83
CA SER A 133 1.03 36.98 -10.13
C SER A 133 0.64 36.37 -10.49
N MET A 134 0.93 36.91 -10.64
CA MET A 134 0.21 36.88 -10.74
C MET A 134 -0.39 36.55 -10.87
N VAL A 135 0.03 36.92 -10.82
CA VAL A 135 -0.76 37.13 -10.65
C VAL A 135 -1.19 37.00 -10.79
N THR A 136 -0.77 37.50 -10.83
CA THR A 136 -1.42 37.82 -10.77
C THR A 136 -1.77 37.71 -11.00
N GLY A 137 -1.34 37.96 -11.10
CA GLY A 137 -1.77 38.31 -11.14
C GLY A 137 -1.90 37.91 -11.33
N GLY A 138 -1.66 38.35 -11.46
CA GLY A 138 -1.95 38.48 -11.44
C GLY A 138 -1.95 37.78 -11.52
N GLY A 139 -1.70 38.11 -11.67
CA GLY A 139 -1.86 38.08 -11.48
C GLY A 139 -1.77 37.38 -11.66
N ILE A 140 -1.52 37.60 -11.80
CA ILE A 140 -1.70 37.53 -11.59
C ILE A 140 -1.83 37.05 -11.89
N SER A 141 -1.33 37.26 -12.12
CA SER A 141 -1.70 37.29 -12.05
C SER A 141 -1.86 36.89 -12.25
N THR A 142 -1.45 37.08 -12.41
CA THR A 142 -1.88 37.17 -12.30
C THR A 142 -2.21 37.01 -12.28
#